data_a513a89441c4a43efb6c630e16a3d1be
#
_entry.id   a513a89441c4a43efb6c630e16a3d1be
#
_cell.length_a   1.000
_cell.length_b   1.000
_cell.length_c   1.000
_cell.angle_alpha   90.00
_cell.angle_beta   90.00
_cell.angle_gamma   90.00
#
_symmetry.space_group_name_H-M   'P 1'
#
loop_
_entity.id
_entity.type
_entity.pdbx_description
1 polymer ?
#
loop_
_entity_poly.entity_id
_entity_poly.type
_entity_poly.pdbx_seq_one_letter_code
_entity_poly.pdbx_strand_id
1 'polypeptide(L)'
;MLRFYSHLKNAIQILKEYKAEEPFACFLKKYFGRSKKYGSSDRRQIGHLCYCYFRQGHALRDISVEERILSGLFLCSDRSNEMLGQLKPGWNDKAHLPVKEKLSIINNPALIEEVFPWKEQLSEEMDHEKFCESFFIQPDLFIRLRPGYEN
;
A
#
# COMPACT_ATOMS: atom_id res chain seq x y z
N MET A 1 -1.03 18.04 -12.19
CA MET A 1 -0.37 16.93 -12.88
C MET A 1 1.01 16.60 -12.27
N LEU A 2 1.90 17.57 -12.08
CA LEU A 2 3.27 17.33 -11.58
C LEU A 2 3.37 16.84 -10.12
N ARG A 3 2.39 17.16 -9.26
CA ARG A 3 2.46 16.90 -7.82
C ARG A 3 2.55 15.41 -7.46
N PHE A 4 1.65 14.58 -7.97
CA PHE A 4 1.65 13.15 -7.63
C PHE A 4 2.79 12.38 -8.28
N TYR A 5 3.28 12.81 -9.44
CA TYR A 5 4.52 12.27 -10.00
C TYR A 5 5.74 12.60 -9.13
N SER A 6 5.78 13.79 -8.52
CA SER A 6 6.80 14.12 -7.53
C SER A 6 6.70 13.25 -6.28
N HIS A 7 5.47 13.00 -5.77
CA HIS A 7 5.25 12.10 -4.64
C HIS A 7 5.69 10.66 -4.97
N LEU A 8 5.37 10.15 -6.17
CA LEU A 8 5.80 8.83 -6.63
C LEU A 8 7.33 8.72 -6.68
N LYS A 9 8.03 9.71 -7.26
CA LYS A 9 9.51 9.75 -7.27
C LYS A 9 10.09 9.73 -5.86
N ASN A 10 9.52 10.51 -4.94
CA ASN A 10 9.98 10.51 -3.55
C ASN A 10 9.71 9.16 -2.85
N ALA A 11 8.57 8.52 -3.09
CA ALA A 11 8.27 7.20 -2.55
C ALA A 11 9.27 6.15 -3.07
N ILE A 12 9.57 6.16 -4.37
CA ILE A 12 10.59 5.27 -4.97
C ILE A 12 11.96 5.48 -4.31
N GLN A 13 12.36 6.73 -4.10
CA GLN A 13 13.63 7.06 -3.45
C GLN A 13 13.68 6.54 -2.01
N ILE A 14 12.64 6.77 -1.23
CA ILE A 14 12.50 6.30 0.15
C ILE A 14 12.63 4.78 0.22
N LEU A 15 11.91 4.05 -0.65
CA LEU A 15 11.94 2.59 -0.69
C LEU A 15 13.31 2.03 -1.09
N LYS A 16 14.04 2.71 -1.99
CA LYS A 16 15.41 2.33 -2.37
C LYS A 16 16.43 2.55 -1.24
N GLU A 17 16.22 3.56 -0.40
CA GLU A 17 17.09 3.86 0.75
C GLU A 17 16.79 2.98 1.98
N TYR A 18 15.58 2.42 2.06
CA TYR A 18 15.19 1.58 3.18
C TYR A 18 15.86 0.21 3.15
N LYS A 19 16.64 -0.11 4.17
CA LYS A 19 17.42 -1.35 4.29
C LYS A 19 16.83 -2.38 5.25
N ALA A 20 15.65 -2.13 5.80
CA ALA A 20 14.98 -3.00 6.78
C ALA A 20 15.77 -3.23 8.09
N GLU A 21 16.65 -2.32 8.45
CA GLU A 21 17.43 -2.36 9.71
C GLU A 21 16.58 -1.90 10.92
N GLU A 22 15.47 -1.21 10.67
CA GLU A 22 14.52 -0.74 11.66
C GLU A 22 13.09 -0.81 11.08
N PRO A 23 12.02 -0.72 11.91
CA PRO A 23 10.66 -0.63 11.40
C PRO A 23 10.48 0.53 10.43
N PHE A 24 9.79 0.29 9.30
CA PHE A 24 9.62 1.30 8.25
C PHE A 24 9.04 2.63 8.75
N ALA A 25 8.10 2.59 9.69
CA ALA A 25 7.52 3.81 10.28
C ALA A 25 8.58 4.68 10.99
N CYS A 26 9.54 4.06 11.68
CA CYS A 26 10.65 4.76 12.33
C CYS A 26 11.60 5.38 11.31
N PHE A 27 11.97 4.60 10.29
CA PHE A 27 12.78 5.10 9.17
C PHE A 27 12.10 6.28 8.47
N LEU A 28 10.83 6.16 8.13
CA LEU A 28 10.07 7.19 7.42
C LEU A 28 9.98 8.49 8.24
N LYS A 29 9.75 8.38 9.56
CA LYS A 29 9.76 9.54 10.47
C LYS A 29 11.11 10.26 10.45
N LYS A 30 12.20 9.51 10.53
CA LYS A 30 13.58 10.07 10.46
C LYS A 30 13.85 10.69 9.09
N TYR A 31 13.46 10.04 8.01
CA TYR A 31 13.61 10.54 6.64
C TYR A 31 12.96 11.90 6.46
N PHE A 32 11.70 12.04 6.84
CA PHE A 32 10.99 13.32 6.77
C PHE A 32 11.48 14.37 7.77
N GLY A 33 12.06 13.95 8.89
CA GLY A 33 12.65 14.84 9.88
C GLY A 33 13.92 15.54 9.40
N ARG A 34 14.66 14.92 8.48
CA ARG A 34 15.89 15.48 7.90
C ARG A 34 15.65 16.60 6.90
N SER A 35 14.43 16.73 6.39
CA SER A 35 14.10 17.69 5.34
C SER A 35 12.82 18.46 5.64
N LYS A 36 12.90 19.78 5.67
CA LYS A 36 11.75 20.68 5.86
C LYS A 36 10.92 20.87 4.58
N LYS A 37 11.32 20.31 3.45
CA LYS A 37 10.66 20.52 2.15
C LYS A 37 9.29 19.86 2.04
N TYR A 38 8.99 18.86 2.90
CA TYR A 38 7.73 18.12 2.86
C TYR A 38 6.73 18.69 3.85
N GLY A 39 5.60 19.20 3.37
CA GLY A 39 4.44 19.54 4.19
C GLY A 39 3.74 18.28 4.75
N SER A 40 2.82 18.46 5.69
CA SER A 40 2.07 17.35 6.30
C SER A 40 1.27 16.55 5.26
N SER A 41 0.67 17.23 4.30
CA SER A 41 -0.06 16.59 3.19
C SER A 41 0.86 15.74 2.31
N ASP A 42 2.04 16.26 1.95
CA ASP A 42 3.00 15.54 1.12
C ASP A 42 3.52 14.29 1.83
N ARG A 43 3.87 14.41 3.12
CA ARG A 43 4.33 13.27 3.95
C ARG A 43 3.28 12.16 4.00
N ARG A 44 2.00 12.52 4.16
CA ARG A 44 0.89 11.57 4.17
C ARG A 44 0.75 10.86 2.81
N GLN A 45 0.78 11.60 1.70
CA GLN A 45 0.63 11.07 0.36
C GLN A 45 1.80 10.16 -0.03
N ILE A 46 3.03 10.59 0.23
CA ILE A 46 4.24 9.79 -0.04
C ILE A 46 4.25 8.54 0.83
N GLY A 47 3.92 8.67 2.13
CA GLY A 47 3.81 7.54 3.05
C GLY A 47 2.76 6.53 2.59
N HIS A 48 1.59 6.99 2.12
CA HIS A 48 0.56 6.13 1.57
C HIS A 48 1.06 5.29 0.39
N LEU A 49 1.79 5.89 -0.56
CA LEU A 49 2.41 5.17 -1.68
C LEU A 49 3.40 4.08 -1.20
N CYS A 50 4.22 4.41 -0.20
CA CYS A 50 5.14 3.43 0.38
C CYS A 50 4.39 2.27 1.05
N TYR A 51 3.32 2.54 1.78
CA TYR A 51 2.51 1.49 2.41
C TYR A 51 1.77 0.63 1.38
N CYS A 52 1.29 1.20 0.27
CA CYS A 52 0.73 0.45 -0.85
C CYS A 52 1.74 -0.54 -1.45
N TYR A 53 3.02 -0.16 -1.51
CA TYR A 53 4.10 -1.06 -1.91
C TYR A 53 4.23 -2.25 -0.95
N PHE A 54 4.24 -2.03 0.37
CA PHE A 54 4.41 -3.09 1.35
C PHE A 54 3.18 -4.01 1.49
N ARG A 55 1.97 -3.49 1.27
CA ARG A 55 0.73 -4.27 1.37
C ARG A 55 0.64 -5.42 0.37
N GLN A 56 1.43 -5.40 -0.68
CA GLN A 56 1.54 -6.52 -1.62
C GLN A 56 2.35 -7.71 -1.08
N GLY A 57 2.88 -7.60 0.15
CA GLY A 57 3.61 -8.68 0.79
C GLY A 57 4.76 -9.20 -0.06
N HIS A 58 4.71 -10.48 -0.42
CA HIS A 58 5.72 -11.15 -1.23
C HIS A 58 5.49 -11.03 -2.75
N ALA A 59 4.29 -10.61 -3.15
CA ALA A 59 3.91 -10.53 -4.56
C ALA A 59 4.66 -9.44 -5.33
N LEU A 60 4.75 -9.61 -6.65
CA LEU A 60 5.30 -8.62 -7.59
C LEU A 60 6.74 -8.16 -7.26
N ARG A 61 7.60 -9.06 -6.80
CA ARG A 61 9.00 -8.71 -6.50
C ARG A 61 9.86 -8.51 -7.73
N ASP A 62 9.47 -9.09 -8.85
CA ASP A 62 10.25 -9.11 -10.09
C ASP A 62 9.97 -7.92 -11.01
N ILE A 63 9.02 -7.04 -10.65
CA ILE A 63 8.72 -5.82 -11.38
C ILE A 63 9.41 -4.59 -10.75
N SER A 64 9.42 -3.48 -11.48
CA SER A 64 10.02 -2.24 -10.98
C SER A 64 9.31 -1.74 -9.71
N VAL A 65 10.06 -1.03 -8.85
CA VAL A 65 9.50 -0.39 -7.64
C VAL A 65 8.33 0.53 -7.99
N GLU A 66 8.44 1.26 -9.10
CA GLU A 66 7.38 2.15 -9.60
C GLU A 66 6.09 1.38 -9.92
N GLU A 67 6.18 0.35 -10.76
CA GLU A 67 5.02 -0.47 -11.13
C GLU A 67 4.41 -1.18 -9.92
N ARG A 68 5.24 -1.61 -8.98
CA ARG A 68 4.77 -2.21 -7.73
C ARG A 68 4.02 -1.20 -6.85
N ILE A 69 4.48 0.04 -6.72
CA ILE A 69 3.75 1.10 -6.04
C ILE A 69 2.39 1.35 -6.71
N LEU A 70 2.38 1.48 -8.04
CA LEU A 70 1.16 1.78 -8.80
C LEU A 70 0.13 0.65 -8.73
N SER A 71 0.58 -0.60 -8.85
CA SER A 71 -0.28 -1.78 -8.65
C SER A 71 -0.85 -1.82 -7.23
N GLY A 72 -0.03 -1.58 -6.22
CA GLY A 72 -0.48 -1.50 -4.83
C GLY A 72 -1.48 -0.38 -4.58
N LEU A 73 -1.25 0.80 -5.15
CA LEU A 73 -2.18 1.92 -5.07
C LEU A 73 -3.56 1.54 -5.65
N PHE A 74 -3.59 0.89 -6.81
CA PHE A 74 -4.83 0.41 -7.43
C PHE A 74 -5.54 -0.64 -6.58
N LEU A 75 -4.81 -1.67 -6.12
CA LEU A 75 -5.37 -2.75 -5.32
C LEU A 75 -5.94 -2.27 -3.97
N CYS A 76 -5.27 -1.30 -3.33
CA CYS A 76 -5.68 -0.73 -2.04
C CYS A 76 -6.77 0.36 -2.15
N SER A 77 -7.07 0.87 -3.34
CA SER A 77 -8.11 1.89 -3.53
C SER A 77 -9.49 1.26 -3.60
N ASP A 78 -10.45 1.73 -2.81
CA ASP A 78 -11.85 1.28 -2.78
C ASP A 78 -12.79 2.15 -3.64
N ARG A 79 -12.29 3.27 -4.12
CA ARG A 79 -13.00 4.26 -4.94
C ARG A 79 -12.04 5.10 -5.77
N SER A 80 -12.58 5.78 -6.77
CA SER A 80 -11.82 6.76 -7.57
C SER A 80 -11.21 7.83 -6.67
N ASN A 81 -9.96 8.18 -6.95
CA ASN A 81 -9.25 9.23 -6.22
C ASN A 81 -8.31 10.00 -7.15
N GLU A 82 -7.96 11.22 -6.74
CA GLU A 82 -7.17 12.14 -7.55
C GLU A 82 -5.77 11.59 -7.88
N MET A 83 -5.13 10.94 -6.92
CA MET A 83 -3.78 10.37 -7.11
C MET A 83 -3.78 9.26 -8.17
N LEU A 84 -4.69 8.30 -8.06
CA LEU A 84 -4.82 7.22 -9.03
C LEU A 84 -5.25 7.76 -10.40
N GLY A 85 -6.17 8.75 -10.42
CA GLY A 85 -6.63 9.40 -11.64
C GLY A 85 -5.51 10.10 -12.41
N GLN A 86 -4.52 10.66 -11.72
CA GLN A 86 -3.36 11.29 -12.36
C GLN A 86 -2.27 10.29 -12.75
N LEU A 87 -2.01 9.30 -11.91
CA LEU A 87 -0.92 8.34 -12.13
C LEU A 87 -1.30 7.19 -13.07
N LYS A 88 -2.53 6.68 -12.97
CA LYS A 88 -3.08 5.57 -13.80
C LYS A 88 -4.56 5.80 -14.11
N PRO A 89 -4.90 6.74 -15.00
CA PRO A 89 -6.30 7.09 -15.30
C PRO A 89 -7.18 5.89 -15.65
N GLY A 90 -6.67 4.95 -16.45
CA GLY A 90 -7.41 3.77 -16.88
C GLY A 90 -7.77 2.79 -15.75
N TRP A 91 -7.15 2.91 -14.57
CA TRP A 91 -7.49 2.11 -13.40
C TRP A 91 -8.43 2.86 -12.44
N ASN A 92 -8.45 4.19 -12.50
CA ASN A 92 -9.20 5.00 -11.53
C ASN A 92 -10.71 4.72 -11.55
N ASP A 93 -11.30 4.57 -12.73
CA ASP A 93 -12.72 4.28 -12.88
C ASP A 93 -13.09 2.87 -12.38
N LYS A 94 -12.10 1.98 -12.27
CA LYS A 94 -12.23 0.59 -11.84
C LYS A 94 -11.79 0.39 -10.38
N ALA A 95 -11.45 1.46 -9.66
CA ALA A 95 -10.94 1.40 -8.28
C ALA A 95 -11.97 0.81 -7.29
N HIS A 96 -13.26 0.92 -7.58
CA HIS A 96 -14.37 0.38 -6.77
C HIS A 96 -14.57 -1.14 -6.90
N LEU A 97 -13.92 -1.79 -7.87
CA LEU A 97 -14.05 -3.23 -8.09
C LEU A 97 -13.40 -4.05 -6.97
N PRO A 98 -13.90 -5.27 -6.74
CA PRO A 98 -13.24 -6.22 -5.83
C PRO A 98 -11.80 -6.51 -6.24
N VAL A 99 -10.96 -6.87 -5.26
CA VAL A 99 -9.52 -7.15 -5.48
C VAL A 99 -9.30 -8.18 -6.59
N LYS A 100 -10.09 -9.26 -6.63
CA LYS A 100 -9.99 -10.31 -7.66
C LYS A 100 -10.16 -9.77 -9.08
N GLU A 101 -11.12 -8.88 -9.29
CA GLU A 101 -11.34 -8.26 -10.60
C GLU A 101 -10.19 -7.32 -10.97
N LYS A 102 -9.67 -6.58 -10.00
CA LYS A 102 -8.48 -5.73 -10.20
C LYS A 102 -7.25 -6.54 -10.58
N LEU A 103 -7.06 -7.72 -9.97
CA LEU A 103 -5.98 -8.64 -10.30
C LEU A 103 -6.04 -9.09 -11.76
N SER A 104 -7.26 -9.34 -12.27
CA SER A 104 -7.46 -9.66 -13.69
C SER A 104 -7.12 -8.48 -14.60
N ILE A 105 -7.41 -7.24 -14.17
CA ILE A 105 -7.09 -6.01 -14.93
C ILE A 105 -5.58 -5.80 -15.05
N ILE A 106 -4.81 -6.13 -14.01
CA ILE A 106 -3.35 -6.04 -14.04
C ILE A 106 -2.70 -7.31 -14.64
N ASN A 107 -3.49 -8.21 -15.23
CA ASN A 107 -3.06 -9.47 -15.86
C ASN A 107 -2.28 -10.41 -14.92
N ASN A 108 -2.61 -10.39 -13.64
CA ASN A 108 -1.96 -11.28 -12.67
C ASN A 108 -2.96 -11.84 -11.63
N PRO A 109 -3.86 -12.76 -12.04
CA PRO A 109 -4.83 -13.35 -11.10
C PRO A 109 -4.19 -14.22 -10.01
N ALA A 110 -3.03 -14.82 -10.27
CA ALA A 110 -2.31 -15.65 -9.31
C ALA A 110 -1.62 -14.84 -8.20
N LEU A 111 -1.51 -13.53 -8.35
CA LEU A 111 -0.83 -12.63 -7.42
C LEU A 111 -1.35 -12.74 -5.99
N ILE A 112 -2.64 -13.04 -5.82
CA ILE A 112 -3.24 -13.10 -4.48
C ILE A 112 -2.56 -14.14 -3.60
N GLU A 113 -2.25 -15.33 -4.12
CA GLU A 113 -1.57 -16.39 -3.38
C GLU A 113 -0.10 -16.05 -3.08
N GLU A 114 0.51 -15.22 -3.91
CA GLU A 114 1.89 -14.77 -3.74
C GLU A 114 2.04 -13.70 -2.65
N VAL A 115 0.97 -13.04 -2.22
CA VAL A 115 1.01 -12.01 -1.16
C VAL A 115 1.59 -12.60 0.13
N PHE A 116 1.12 -13.80 0.51
CA PHE A 116 1.64 -14.57 1.63
C PHE A 116 1.81 -16.03 1.21
N PRO A 117 2.99 -16.43 0.68
CA PRO A 117 3.18 -17.76 0.10
C PRO A 117 3.29 -18.90 1.12
N TRP A 118 3.38 -18.60 2.43
CA TRP A 118 3.56 -19.58 3.50
C TRP A 118 2.22 -20.06 4.06
N LYS A 119 1.37 -20.64 3.21
CA LYS A 119 0.02 -21.10 3.57
C LYS A 119 0.03 -22.09 4.75
N GLU A 120 1.03 -22.96 4.82
CA GLU A 120 1.22 -23.95 5.87
C GLU A 120 1.51 -23.35 7.27
N GLN A 121 1.81 -22.06 7.35
CA GLN A 121 2.03 -21.36 8.62
C GLN A 121 0.75 -20.74 9.18
N LEU A 122 -0.34 -20.76 8.41
CA LEU A 122 -1.64 -20.30 8.88
C LEU A 122 -2.34 -21.42 9.67
N SER A 123 -3.18 -21.03 10.63
CA SER A 123 -4.05 -21.99 11.33
C SER A 123 -5.03 -22.61 10.34
N GLU A 124 -5.46 -23.87 10.61
CA GLU A 124 -6.38 -24.62 9.75
C GLU A 124 -7.73 -23.90 9.53
N GLU A 125 -8.15 -23.07 10.49
CA GLU A 125 -9.39 -22.30 10.43
C GLU A 125 -9.29 -21.04 9.54
N MET A 126 -8.07 -20.64 9.14
CA MET A 126 -7.83 -19.42 8.40
C MET A 126 -7.85 -19.66 6.89
N ASP A 127 -8.79 -19.04 6.20
CA ASP A 127 -8.83 -19.03 4.75
C ASP A 127 -7.66 -18.22 4.18
N HIS A 128 -6.73 -18.87 3.48
CA HIS A 128 -5.52 -18.27 2.94
C HIS A 128 -5.82 -17.15 1.96
N GLU A 129 -6.79 -17.32 1.07
CA GLU A 129 -7.13 -16.32 0.06
C GLU A 129 -7.69 -15.06 0.70
N LYS A 130 -8.66 -15.22 1.63
CA LYS A 130 -9.22 -14.09 2.39
C LYS A 130 -8.16 -13.39 3.24
N PHE A 131 -7.23 -14.15 3.82
CA PHE A 131 -6.09 -13.58 4.53
C PHE A 131 -5.24 -12.71 3.62
N CYS A 132 -4.89 -13.19 2.43
CA CYS A 132 -4.14 -12.42 1.43
C CYS A 132 -4.92 -11.18 0.94
N GLU A 133 -6.23 -11.30 0.68
CA GLU A 133 -7.08 -10.16 0.30
C GLU A 133 -7.10 -9.07 1.38
N SER A 134 -7.04 -9.45 2.66
CA SER A 134 -7.05 -8.50 3.78
C SER A 134 -5.88 -7.52 3.77
N PHE A 135 -4.76 -7.86 3.13
CA PHE A 135 -3.61 -6.95 2.97
C PHE A 135 -3.97 -5.68 2.18
N PHE A 136 -4.94 -5.76 1.29
CA PHE A 136 -5.37 -4.63 0.44
C PHE A 136 -6.51 -3.81 1.05
N ILE A 137 -7.09 -4.29 2.14
CA ILE A 137 -8.20 -3.61 2.83
C ILE A 137 -7.62 -2.78 3.98
N GLN A 138 -8.06 -1.51 4.09
CA GLN A 138 -7.70 -0.68 5.24
C GLN A 138 -8.35 -1.29 6.48
N PRO A 139 -7.58 -1.71 7.50
CA PRO A 139 -8.15 -2.26 8.72
C PRO A 139 -8.91 -1.20 9.51
N ASP A 140 -9.90 -1.63 10.26
CA ASP A 140 -10.60 -0.79 11.21
C ASP A 140 -9.64 -0.28 12.30
N LEU A 141 -9.87 0.94 12.76
CA LEU A 141 -9.11 1.51 13.86
C LEU A 141 -9.71 1.05 15.18
N PHE A 142 -9.03 0.16 15.89
CA PHE A 142 -9.40 -0.24 17.24
C PHE A 142 -8.77 0.71 18.26
N ILE A 143 -9.63 1.43 19.02
CA ILE A 143 -9.19 2.34 20.06
C ILE A 143 -9.55 1.72 21.41
N ARG A 144 -8.55 1.57 22.30
CA ARG A 144 -8.78 1.23 23.69
C ARG A 144 -8.95 2.50 24.48
N LEU A 145 -10.15 2.73 25.00
CA LEU A 145 -10.41 3.83 25.93
C LEU A 145 -9.78 3.53 27.30
N ARG A 146 -9.25 4.56 27.94
CA ARG A 146 -8.84 4.43 29.35
C ARG A 146 -10.10 4.34 30.21
N PRO A 147 -10.11 3.55 31.32
CA PRO A 147 -11.20 3.55 32.26
C PRO A 147 -11.55 4.98 32.71
N GLY A 148 -12.85 5.32 32.69
CA GLY A 148 -13.35 6.66 33.04
C GLY A 148 -13.49 7.65 31.87
N TYR A 149 -13.18 7.27 30.62
CA TYR A 149 -13.35 8.08 29.40
C TYR A 149 -14.29 7.41 28.39
N GLU A 150 -15.29 6.69 28.89
CA GLU A 150 -16.24 5.88 28.10
C GLU A 150 -17.45 6.66 27.57
N ASN A 151 -17.47 8.01 27.73
CA ASN A 151 -18.55 8.88 27.25
C ASN A 151 -18.28 9.48 25.89
#